data_f2b7670566b58114da8e24534c32984d
#
_entry.id   f2b7670566b58114da8e24534c32984d
#
_cell.length_a   1.000
_cell.length_b   1.000
_cell.length_c   1.000
_cell.angle_alpha   90.00
_cell.angle_beta   90.00
_cell.angle_gamma   90.00
#
_symmetry.space_group_name_H-M   'P 1'
#
loop_
_entity.id
_entity.type
_entity.pdbx_description
1 polymer ?
#
loop_
_entity_poly.entity_id
_entity_poly.type
_entity_poly.pdbx_seq_one_letter_code
_entity_poly.pdbx_strand_id
1 'polypeptide(L)'
;MNASLPAAVTSAATTWENPMGTDGFEFIEYAAPDPVAMGALFERMGFKPIAKHRHKAVTLYRQGEINFIINAEPDSFAQRFARQHGPSICAIAFRVQDAKAAYERALSLGAWGYAGHAGPGELNIPAIKGIGDSLIYFVDRWRGKNGAQPGDIGNIGFYDVDFYPLPGVPAA
;
A
#
# COMPACT_ATOMS: atom_id res chain seq x y z
N MET A 1 61.19 -18.59 2.03
CA MET A 1 60.19 -18.43 0.94
C MET A 1 58.87 -18.05 1.59
N ASN A 2 58.57 -16.76 1.62
CA ASN A 2 57.28 -16.24 2.13
C ASN A 2 56.30 -16.14 0.98
N ALA A 3 55.29 -16.99 0.97
CA ALA A 3 54.21 -16.89 0.04
C ALA A 3 53.21 -15.82 0.54
N SER A 4 53.15 -14.67 -0.14
CA SER A 4 52.11 -13.66 0.04
C SER A 4 50.76 -14.21 -0.39
N LEU A 5 49.79 -14.23 0.51
CA LEU A 5 48.38 -14.49 0.18
C LEU A 5 47.84 -13.36 -0.70
N PRO A 6 47.06 -13.67 -1.73
CA PRO A 6 46.45 -12.62 -2.55
C PRO A 6 45.41 -11.84 -1.73
N ALA A 7 45.41 -10.52 -1.90
CA ALA A 7 44.46 -9.62 -1.28
C ALA A 7 43.02 -10.02 -1.70
N ALA A 8 42.11 -10.10 -0.74
CA ALA A 8 40.72 -10.34 -0.98
C ALA A 8 40.15 -9.19 -1.86
N VAL A 9 39.63 -9.56 -3.03
CA VAL A 9 38.88 -8.65 -3.88
C VAL A 9 37.57 -8.37 -3.15
N THR A 10 37.48 -7.23 -2.49
CA THR A 10 36.21 -6.68 -2.01
C THR A 10 35.37 -6.32 -3.22
N SER A 11 34.40 -7.17 -3.56
CA SER A 11 33.35 -6.86 -4.50
C SER A 11 32.62 -5.61 -3.98
N ALA A 12 32.76 -4.48 -4.68
CA ALA A 12 31.92 -3.32 -4.41
C ALA A 12 30.47 -3.75 -4.62
N ALA A 13 29.66 -3.68 -3.58
CA ALA A 13 28.24 -3.94 -3.67
C ALA A 13 27.66 -2.98 -4.72
N THR A 14 27.13 -3.53 -5.80
CA THR A 14 26.44 -2.76 -6.83
C THR A 14 25.17 -2.20 -6.18
N THR A 15 25.17 -0.92 -5.85
CA THR A 15 23.94 -0.24 -5.38
C THR A 15 23.02 -0.09 -6.60
N TRP A 16 21.90 -0.80 -6.56
CA TRP A 16 20.87 -0.63 -7.57
C TRP A 16 20.23 0.76 -7.44
N GLU A 17 20.10 1.47 -8.55
CA GLU A 17 19.35 2.72 -8.58
C GLU A 17 17.89 2.44 -8.21
N ASN A 18 17.30 3.32 -7.38
CA ASN A 18 15.90 3.30 -7.01
C ASN A 18 15.17 4.54 -7.55
N PRO A 19 14.98 4.64 -8.87
CA PRO A 19 14.45 5.85 -9.50
C PRO A 19 12.98 6.11 -9.22
N MET A 20 12.25 5.10 -8.71
CA MET A 20 10.85 5.25 -8.27
C MET A 20 10.77 5.68 -6.81
N GLY A 21 11.89 5.68 -6.06
CA GLY A 21 11.90 5.95 -4.63
C GLY A 21 11.09 4.98 -3.81
N THR A 22 11.01 3.69 -4.24
CA THR A 22 10.22 2.68 -3.54
C THR A 22 10.84 2.30 -2.20
N ASP A 23 9.98 2.10 -1.18
CA ASP A 23 10.37 1.73 0.18
C ASP A 23 9.41 0.66 0.75
N GLY A 24 9.20 -0.39 -0.02
CA GLY A 24 8.36 -1.52 0.35
C GLY A 24 6.87 -1.35 0.04
N PHE A 25 6.07 -2.23 0.63
CA PHE A 25 4.63 -2.24 0.46
C PHE A 25 3.94 -1.40 1.55
N GLU A 26 2.86 -0.68 1.18
CA GLU A 26 2.01 -0.02 2.16
C GLU A 26 0.80 -0.88 2.51
N PHE A 27 0.06 -1.34 1.51
CA PHE A 27 -1.07 -2.25 1.71
C PHE A 27 -1.34 -3.14 0.49
N ILE A 28 -2.12 -4.18 0.74
CA ILE A 28 -2.75 -4.99 -0.30
C ILE A 28 -4.26 -4.84 -0.16
N GLU A 29 -4.94 -4.46 -1.25
CA GLU A 29 -6.39 -4.28 -1.29
C GLU A 29 -7.05 -5.51 -1.90
N TYR A 30 -8.02 -6.03 -1.18
CA TYR A 30 -8.82 -7.18 -1.57
C TYR A 30 -10.23 -6.75 -1.94
N ALA A 31 -10.73 -7.37 -2.99
CA ALA A 31 -12.12 -7.31 -3.40
C ALA A 31 -12.77 -8.68 -3.19
N ALA A 32 -13.98 -8.71 -2.67
CA ALA A 32 -14.72 -9.94 -2.47
C ALA A 32 -16.23 -9.71 -2.65
N PRO A 33 -16.95 -10.65 -3.29
CA PRO A 33 -18.42 -10.61 -3.32
C PRO A 33 -19.03 -10.72 -1.91
N ASP A 34 -18.35 -11.43 -0.99
CA ASP A 34 -18.68 -11.52 0.42
C ASP A 34 -17.53 -10.99 1.28
N PRO A 35 -17.54 -9.69 1.61
CA PRO A 35 -16.49 -9.07 2.41
C PRO A 35 -16.47 -9.55 3.87
N VAL A 36 -17.60 -10.05 4.39
CA VAL A 36 -17.69 -10.59 5.77
C VAL A 36 -16.94 -11.91 5.84
N ALA A 37 -17.17 -12.81 4.90
CA ALA A 37 -16.44 -14.09 4.84
C ALA A 37 -14.93 -13.86 4.63
N MET A 38 -14.53 -12.88 3.81
CA MET A 38 -13.12 -12.50 3.63
C MET A 38 -12.51 -11.99 4.93
N GLY A 39 -13.22 -11.12 5.67
CA GLY A 39 -12.77 -10.64 6.98
C GLY A 39 -12.59 -11.76 7.98
N ALA A 40 -13.54 -12.69 8.08
CA ALA A 40 -13.42 -13.87 8.93
C ALA A 40 -12.22 -14.76 8.56
N LEU A 41 -11.87 -14.84 7.28
CA LEU A 41 -10.65 -15.52 6.83
C LEU A 41 -9.39 -14.80 7.34
N PHE A 42 -9.33 -13.48 7.24
CA PHE A 42 -8.19 -12.70 7.73
C PHE A 42 -8.00 -12.83 9.23
N GLU A 43 -9.10 -12.82 10.00
CA GLU A 43 -9.04 -13.02 11.46
C GLU A 43 -8.50 -14.41 11.83
N ARG A 44 -8.89 -15.47 11.10
CA ARG A 44 -8.32 -16.82 11.28
C ARG A 44 -6.81 -16.87 10.93
N MET A 45 -6.33 -16.02 10.03
CA MET A 45 -4.91 -15.87 9.71
C MET A 45 -4.15 -15.01 10.72
N GLY A 46 -4.85 -14.43 11.73
CA GLY A 46 -4.25 -13.62 12.78
C GLY A 46 -4.25 -12.11 12.52
N PHE A 47 -4.84 -11.65 11.40
CA PHE A 47 -5.07 -10.23 11.16
C PHE A 47 -6.23 -9.74 12.03
N LYS A 48 -6.13 -8.49 12.49
CA LYS A 48 -7.20 -7.85 13.26
C LYS A 48 -7.79 -6.68 12.47
N PRO A 49 -9.11 -6.52 12.44
CA PRO A 49 -9.70 -5.29 11.94
C PRO A 49 -9.34 -4.16 12.89
N ILE A 50 -8.69 -3.11 12.42
CA ILE A 50 -8.18 -2.02 13.27
C ILE A 50 -8.79 -0.67 12.97
N ALA A 51 -9.23 -0.43 11.74
CA ALA A 51 -9.78 0.86 11.34
C ALA A 51 -10.78 0.72 10.19
N LYS A 52 -11.66 1.71 10.06
CA LYS A 52 -12.56 1.87 8.93
C LYS A 52 -12.33 3.18 8.23
N HIS A 53 -12.51 3.19 6.93
CA HIS A 53 -12.48 4.41 6.12
C HIS A 53 -13.60 5.37 6.56
N ARG A 54 -13.32 6.67 6.55
CA ARG A 54 -14.25 7.70 7.07
C ARG A 54 -15.54 7.81 6.28
N HIS A 55 -15.49 7.55 4.97
CA HIS A 55 -16.59 7.81 4.03
C HIS A 55 -16.99 6.63 3.16
N LYS A 56 -16.22 5.53 3.19
CA LYS A 56 -16.44 4.36 2.33
C LYS A 56 -16.54 3.07 3.13
N ALA A 57 -17.20 2.07 2.59
CA ALA A 57 -17.29 0.74 3.18
C ALA A 57 -15.96 -0.04 3.02
N VAL A 58 -14.88 0.49 3.60
CA VAL A 58 -13.52 -0.04 3.52
C VAL A 58 -12.99 -0.29 4.92
N THR A 59 -12.46 -1.49 5.16
CA THR A 59 -11.92 -1.90 6.46
C THR A 59 -10.45 -2.26 6.34
N LEU A 60 -9.64 -1.73 7.25
CA LEU A 60 -8.23 -2.04 7.40
C LEU A 60 -8.03 -3.17 8.42
N TYR A 61 -7.35 -4.22 7.99
CA TYR A 61 -6.86 -5.32 8.80
C TYR A 61 -5.35 -5.25 8.92
N ARG A 62 -4.81 -5.54 10.09
CA ARG A 62 -3.35 -5.48 10.33
C ARG A 62 -2.85 -6.67 11.13
N GLN A 63 -1.67 -7.13 10.76
CA GLN A 63 -0.86 -8.08 11.53
C GLN A 63 0.60 -7.61 11.48
N GLY A 64 1.14 -7.16 12.63
CA GLY A 64 2.44 -6.50 12.65
C GLY A 64 2.47 -5.31 11.71
N GLU A 65 3.42 -5.27 10.78
CA GLU A 65 3.56 -4.22 9.76
C GLU A 65 2.79 -4.51 8.46
N ILE A 66 2.05 -5.63 8.38
CA ILE A 66 1.32 -6.02 7.18
C ILE A 66 -0.10 -5.46 7.24
N ASN A 67 -0.48 -4.71 6.21
CA ASN A 67 -1.79 -4.08 6.08
C ASN A 67 -2.58 -4.71 4.93
N PHE A 68 -3.76 -5.24 5.24
CA PHE A 68 -4.75 -5.68 4.28
C PHE A 68 -5.97 -4.78 4.33
N ILE A 69 -6.49 -4.43 3.18
CA ILE A 69 -7.71 -3.63 3.05
C ILE A 69 -8.77 -4.48 2.36
N ILE A 70 -9.98 -4.53 2.93
CA ILE A 70 -11.16 -5.05 2.25
C ILE A 70 -11.99 -3.86 1.79
N ASN A 71 -12.18 -3.73 0.49
CA ASN A 71 -13.01 -2.69 -0.10
C ASN A 71 -14.38 -3.28 -0.49
N ALA A 72 -15.37 -2.98 0.33
CA ALA A 72 -16.76 -3.38 0.15
C ALA A 72 -17.65 -2.23 -0.36
N GLU A 73 -17.06 -1.11 -0.79
CA GLU A 73 -17.80 0.04 -1.26
C GLU A 73 -18.60 -0.31 -2.53
N PRO A 74 -19.92 -0.16 -2.53
CA PRO A 74 -20.75 -0.41 -3.70
C PRO A 74 -20.29 0.42 -4.90
N ASP A 75 -20.38 -0.15 -6.11
CA ASP A 75 -20.01 0.50 -7.38
C ASP A 75 -18.55 0.96 -7.49
N SER A 76 -17.72 0.60 -6.51
CA SER A 76 -16.27 0.84 -6.55
C SER A 76 -15.57 0.02 -7.64
N PHE A 77 -14.33 0.41 -7.94
CA PHE A 77 -13.42 -0.41 -8.74
C PHE A 77 -13.29 -1.83 -8.16
N ALA A 78 -13.08 -1.96 -6.84
CA ALA A 78 -12.91 -3.24 -6.17
C ALA A 78 -14.13 -4.17 -6.36
N GLN A 79 -15.34 -3.64 -6.23
CA GLN A 79 -16.55 -4.45 -6.42
C GLN A 79 -16.79 -4.83 -7.89
N ARG A 80 -16.40 -3.99 -8.86
CA ARG A 80 -16.41 -4.37 -10.28
C ARG A 80 -15.38 -5.48 -10.55
N PHE A 81 -14.19 -5.36 -9.97
CA PHE A 81 -13.14 -6.37 -10.07
C PHE A 81 -13.57 -7.72 -9.47
N ALA A 82 -14.20 -7.70 -8.28
CA ALA A 82 -14.74 -8.90 -7.63
C ALA A 82 -15.80 -9.62 -8.46
N ARG A 83 -16.64 -8.88 -9.18
CA ARG A 83 -17.64 -9.49 -10.08
C ARG A 83 -17.02 -10.25 -11.25
N GLN A 84 -15.85 -9.85 -11.71
CA GLN A 84 -15.14 -10.48 -12.83
C GLN A 84 -14.22 -11.62 -12.38
N HIS A 85 -13.57 -11.47 -11.23
CA HIS A 85 -12.48 -12.34 -10.79
C HIS A 85 -12.79 -13.15 -9.52
N GLY A 86 -13.93 -12.87 -8.87
CA GLY A 86 -14.24 -13.43 -7.55
C GLY A 86 -13.38 -12.80 -6.43
N PRO A 87 -13.27 -13.46 -5.27
CA PRO A 87 -12.40 -12.99 -4.19
C PRO A 87 -10.95 -12.93 -4.64
N SER A 88 -10.34 -11.74 -4.64
CA SER A 88 -9.01 -11.54 -5.20
C SER A 88 -8.34 -10.25 -4.71
N ILE A 89 -7.04 -10.17 -4.92
CA ILE A 89 -6.28 -8.92 -4.78
C ILE A 89 -6.61 -8.04 -5.99
N CYS A 90 -7.20 -6.87 -5.74
CA CYS A 90 -7.55 -5.92 -6.79
C CYS A 90 -6.55 -4.76 -6.89
N ALA A 91 -5.79 -4.49 -5.83
CA ALA A 91 -4.74 -3.48 -5.86
C ALA A 91 -3.60 -3.78 -4.88
N ILE A 92 -2.43 -3.21 -5.17
CA ILE A 92 -1.25 -3.22 -4.32
C ILE A 92 -0.75 -1.78 -4.20
N ALA A 93 -0.38 -1.35 -3.00
CA ALA A 93 0.19 -0.04 -2.76
C ALA A 93 1.66 -0.14 -2.38
N PHE A 94 2.49 0.62 -3.07
CA PHE A 94 3.90 0.79 -2.74
C PHE A 94 4.14 2.09 -1.97
N ARG A 95 4.96 2.02 -0.94
CA ARG A 95 5.57 3.19 -0.33
C ARG A 95 6.56 3.79 -1.30
N VAL A 96 6.48 5.10 -1.51
CA VAL A 96 7.42 5.84 -2.36
C VAL A 96 7.81 7.15 -1.68
N GLN A 97 8.95 7.71 -2.07
CA GLN A 97 9.39 8.98 -1.52
C GLN A 97 8.56 10.17 -2.02
N ASP A 98 8.13 10.12 -3.28
CA ASP A 98 7.29 11.14 -3.92
C ASP A 98 6.32 10.44 -4.87
N ALA A 99 5.04 10.46 -4.52
CA ALA A 99 3.99 9.75 -5.27
C ALA A 99 3.76 10.36 -6.64
N LYS A 100 3.88 11.69 -6.76
CA LYS A 100 3.74 12.40 -8.04
C LYS A 100 4.89 12.03 -8.97
N ALA A 101 6.13 12.13 -8.51
CA ALA A 101 7.32 11.79 -9.31
C ALA A 101 7.31 10.32 -9.75
N ALA A 102 6.94 9.39 -8.85
CA ALA A 102 6.80 7.97 -9.17
C ALA A 102 5.73 7.72 -10.24
N TYR A 103 4.58 8.36 -10.11
CA TYR A 103 3.49 8.27 -11.08
C TYR A 103 3.89 8.81 -12.46
N GLU A 104 4.45 10.03 -12.52
CA GLU A 104 4.90 10.65 -13.76
C GLU A 104 5.97 9.81 -14.45
N ARG A 105 6.90 9.25 -13.68
CA ARG A 105 7.90 8.33 -14.22
C ARG A 105 7.26 7.06 -14.79
N ALA A 106 6.32 6.45 -14.08
CA ALA A 106 5.60 5.27 -14.58
C ALA A 106 4.92 5.56 -15.92
N LEU A 107 4.22 6.71 -16.04
CA LEU A 107 3.59 7.12 -17.30
C LEU A 107 4.61 7.33 -18.42
N SER A 108 5.76 7.95 -18.13
CA SER A 108 6.82 8.17 -19.13
C SER A 108 7.42 6.87 -19.67
N LEU A 109 7.29 5.78 -18.90
CA LEU A 109 7.71 4.41 -19.28
C LEU A 109 6.59 3.59 -19.92
N GLY A 110 5.42 4.20 -20.18
CA GLY A 110 4.32 3.58 -20.89
C GLY A 110 3.24 2.94 -19.99
N ALA A 111 3.28 3.15 -18.67
CA ALA A 111 2.19 2.71 -17.80
C ALA A 111 0.91 3.51 -18.08
N TRP A 112 -0.24 2.88 -17.87
CA TRP A 112 -1.55 3.53 -18.01
C TRP A 112 -2.01 4.07 -16.67
N GLY A 113 -2.24 5.39 -16.60
CA GLY A 113 -2.78 6.03 -15.41
C GLY A 113 -4.21 5.60 -15.12
N TYR A 114 -4.53 5.54 -13.83
CA TYR A 114 -5.90 5.35 -13.36
C TYR A 114 -6.37 6.61 -12.63
N ALA A 115 -7.46 7.20 -13.11
CA ALA A 115 -8.10 8.34 -12.46
C ALA A 115 -9.12 7.81 -11.43
N GLY A 116 -8.72 7.73 -10.17
CA GLY A 116 -9.63 7.49 -9.05
C GLY A 116 -10.39 8.76 -8.68
N HIS A 117 -11.46 8.62 -7.92
CA HIS A 117 -12.20 9.75 -7.36
C HIS A 117 -11.96 9.79 -5.84
N ALA A 118 -11.17 10.75 -5.40
CA ALA A 118 -11.09 11.10 -3.98
C ALA A 118 -12.28 11.99 -3.61
N GLY A 119 -12.96 11.67 -2.53
CA GLY A 119 -14.01 12.52 -1.97
C GLY A 119 -13.44 13.74 -1.25
N PRO A 120 -14.30 14.67 -0.79
CA PRO A 120 -13.87 15.80 0.00
C PRO A 120 -13.12 15.37 1.27
N GLY A 121 -11.89 15.86 1.45
CA GLY A 121 -11.05 15.54 2.61
C GLY A 121 -10.32 14.20 2.53
N GLU A 122 -10.47 13.43 1.46
CA GLU A 122 -9.70 12.21 1.21
C GLU A 122 -8.39 12.52 0.48
N LEU A 123 -7.38 11.68 0.72
CA LEU A 123 -6.13 11.77 -0.01
C LEU A 123 -6.32 11.27 -1.46
N ASN A 124 -5.85 12.06 -2.41
CA ASN A 124 -5.75 11.61 -3.80
C ASN A 124 -4.45 10.84 -3.99
N ILE A 125 -4.55 9.50 -4.01
CA ILE A 125 -3.41 8.61 -4.16
C ILE A 125 -3.27 8.25 -5.64
N PRO A 126 -2.17 8.62 -6.31
CA PRO A 126 -1.93 8.26 -7.69
C PRO A 126 -1.89 6.75 -7.90
N ALA A 127 -2.47 6.28 -8.99
CA ALA A 127 -2.46 4.86 -9.34
C ALA A 127 -2.27 4.65 -10.84
N ILE A 128 -1.68 3.51 -11.18
CA ILE A 128 -1.57 3.00 -12.55
C ILE A 128 -2.29 1.66 -12.66
N LYS A 129 -2.63 1.27 -13.88
CA LYS A 129 -3.15 -0.07 -14.17
C LYS A 129 -2.03 -1.11 -14.12
N GLY A 130 -2.28 -2.20 -13.41
CA GLY A 130 -1.46 -3.39 -13.37
C GLY A 130 -2.01 -4.49 -14.27
N ILE A 131 -1.53 -5.71 -14.07
CA ILE A 131 -1.95 -6.90 -14.83
C ILE A 131 -3.41 -7.23 -14.49
N GLY A 132 -4.19 -7.57 -15.53
CA GLY A 132 -5.60 -7.99 -15.38
C GLY A 132 -6.51 -6.89 -14.85
N ASP A 133 -6.23 -5.64 -15.19
CA ASP A 133 -6.93 -4.45 -14.70
C ASP A 133 -6.82 -4.18 -13.18
N SER A 134 -5.92 -4.88 -12.48
CA SER A 134 -5.57 -4.52 -11.10
C SER A 134 -4.97 -3.10 -11.02
N LEU A 135 -4.86 -2.55 -9.82
CA LEU A 135 -4.27 -1.23 -9.63
C LEU A 135 -2.95 -1.31 -8.84
N ILE A 136 -2.06 -0.39 -9.13
CA ILE A 136 -0.84 -0.15 -8.36
C ILE A 136 -0.88 1.30 -7.88
N TYR A 137 -0.97 1.49 -6.56
CA TYR A 137 -0.96 2.80 -5.91
C TYR A 137 0.45 3.21 -5.51
N PHE A 138 0.72 4.52 -5.56
CA PHE A 138 1.93 5.13 -5.03
C PHE A 138 1.60 5.97 -3.80
N VAL A 139 2.07 5.53 -2.62
CA VAL A 139 1.77 6.18 -1.33
C VAL A 139 3.03 6.85 -0.81
N ASP A 140 3.02 8.17 -0.65
CA ASP A 140 4.12 8.93 -0.08
C ASP A 140 3.86 9.47 1.33
N ARG A 141 2.68 9.17 1.90
CA ARG A 141 2.32 9.46 3.28
C ARG A 141 2.25 8.16 4.09
N TRP A 142 3.38 7.77 4.66
CA TRP A 142 3.48 6.59 5.52
C TRP A 142 4.29 6.92 6.77
N ARG A 143 3.94 6.27 7.90
CA ARG A 143 4.58 6.48 9.19
C ARG A 143 6.03 6.00 9.17
N GLY A 144 6.93 6.74 9.81
CA GLY A 144 8.36 6.45 9.85
C GLY A 144 9.13 6.88 8.60
N LYS A 145 8.48 7.52 7.63
CA LYS A 145 9.15 8.05 6.43
C LYS A 145 10.28 8.99 6.83
N ASN A 146 11.47 8.76 6.24
CA ASN A 146 12.68 9.54 6.52
C ASN A 146 13.06 9.59 8.02
N GLY A 147 12.70 8.55 8.77
CA GLY A 147 13.00 8.49 10.21
C GLY A 147 12.06 9.31 11.09
N ALA A 148 10.93 9.79 10.57
CA ALA A 148 9.94 10.55 11.33
C ALA A 148 9.45 9.75 12.55
N GLN A 149 9.38 10.41 13.71
CA GLN A 149 9.00 9.82 14.99
C GLN A 149 7.53 10.08 15.31
N PRO A 150 6.91 9.28 16.21
CA PRO A 150 5.58 9.55 16.69
C PRO A 150 5.46 10.98 17.26
N GLY A 151 4.46 11.73 16.77
CA GLY A 151 4.25 13.15 17.13
C GLY A 151 4.80 14.15 16.11
N ASP A 152 5.68 13.76 15.21
CA ASP A 152 6.14 14.61 14.11
C ASP A 152 5.02 14.83 13.08
N ILE A 153 4.89 16.04 12.54
CA ILE A 153 3.96 16.35 11.46
C ILE A 153 4.25 15.47 10.22
N GLY A 154 5.54 15.19 9.94
CA GLY A 154 5.97 14.31 8.87
C GLY A 154 5.60 12.83 9.06
N ASN A 155 5.14 12.45 10.27
CA ASN A 155 4.74 11.07 10.59
C ASN A 155 3.22 10.82 10.44
N ILE A 156 2.47 11.76 9.86
CA ILE A 156 1.05 11.57 9.56
C ILE A 156 0.92 10.72 8.30
N GLY A 157 0.52 9.47 8.50
CA GLY A 157 0.35 8.52 7.41
C GLY A 157 -1.01 8.60 6.73
N PHE A 158 -1.16 7.88 5.64
CA PHE A 158 -2.40 7.75 4.89
C PHE A 158 -3.58 7.31 5.76
N TYR A 159 -3.38 6.35 6.66
CA TYR A 159 -4.45 5.85 7.54
C TYR A 159 -4.93 6.88 8.55
N ASP A 160 -4.06 7.81 8.97
CA ASP A 160 -4.44 8.85 9.94
C ASP A 160 -5.43 9.86 9.33
N VAL A 161 -5.35 10.06 8.03
CA VAL A 161 -6.22 10.99 7.29
C VAL A 161 -7.54 10.33 6.91
N ASP A 162 -7.47 9.18 6.24
CA ASP A 162 -8.65 8.57 5.57
C ASP A 162 -9.42 7.59 6.46
N PHE A 163 -8.83 7.13 7.58
CA PHE A 163 -9.46 6.14 8.45
C PHE A 163 -9.72 6.66 9.86
N TYR A 164 -10.59 5.98 10.58
CA TYR A 164 -10.76 6.11 12.02
C TYR A 164 -10.57 4.74 12.69
N PRO A 165 -9.96 4.70 13.89
CA PRO A 165 -9.72 3.44 14.60
C PRO A 165 -11.04 2.82 15.06
N LEU A 166 -11.08 1.49 15.09
CA LEU A 166 -12.20 0.76 15.68
C LEU A 166 -12.15 0.84 17.21
N PRO A 167 -13.32 0.84 17.90
CA PRO A 167 -13.37 0.87 19.36
C PRO A 167 -12.60 -0.29 20.01
N GLY A 168 -11.79 0.02 21.03
CA GLY A 168 -11.01 -0.99 21.78
C GLY A 168 -9.73 -1.47 21.09
N VAL A 169 -9.40 -0.93 19.93
CA VAL A 169 -8.11 -1.18 19.26
C VAL A 169 -7.16 -0.03 19.59
N PRO A 170 -5.94 -0.31 20.09
CA PRO A 170 -4.93 0.73 20.26
C PRO A 170 -4.69 1.48 18.95
N ALA A 171 -4.57 2.80 19.02
CA ALA A 171 -4.10 3.57 17.87
C ALA A 171 -2.73 3.03 17.46
N ALA A 172 -2.63 2.57 16.25
CA ALA A 172 -1.40 1.97 15.71
C ALA A 172 -0.37 3.05 15.38
#